data_be307e887cd9a06214230d962204ffc8
#
_entry.id   be307e887cd9a06214230d962204ffc8
#
_cell.length_a   1.000
_cell.length_b   1.000
_cell.length_c   1.000
_cell.angle_alpha   90.00
_cell.angle_beta   90.00
_cell.angle_gamma   90.00
#
_symmetry.space_group_name_H-M   'P 1'
#
loop_
_entity.id
_entity.type
_entity.pdbx_description
1 polymer ?
#
loop_
_entity_poly.entity_id
_entity_poly.type
_entity_poly.pdbx_seq_one_letter_code
_entity_poly.pdbx_strand_id
1 'polypeptide(L)'
;MKKLWIAIVRLFGWKFDLPSADVQQRLHHCVLIEAPHTSIYDFLLGGACVWRLGLNARFFIKKEFFVFPIRRLLYACGALPVDRGNRANHMVDSAVQALKEQSNISFIITPEGTRKRVRRFKRGFYEIATQAGVPIAVTYINYKTRHMGIGPVFMPTGNYEADMVPVLDFYAGISPRNADGWDIDLLKAHLQPAKSVTNDK
;
A
#
# COMPACT_ATOMS: atom_id res chain seq x y z
N MET A 1 14.33 3.89 19.32
CA MET A 1 12.93 4.29 19.02
C MET A 1 12.15 3.21 18.28
N LYS A 2 12.63 2.64 17.14
CA LYS A 2 11.93 1.61 16.36
C LYS A 2 11.53 0.37 17.18
N LYS A 3 12.49 -0.21 17.93
CA LYS A 3 12.23 -1.40 18.78
C LYS A 3 11.19 -1.13 19.88
N LEU A 4 11.24 0.07 20.49
CA LEU A 4 10.28 0.47 21.50
C LEU A 4 8.87 0.58 20.91
N TRP A 5 8.72 1.17 19.72
CA TRP A 5 7.42 1.28 19.05
C TRP A 5 6.83 -0.08 18.71
N ILE A 6 7.64 -1.00 18.17
CA ILE A 6 7.21 -2.39 17.92
C ILE A 6 6.76 -3.08 19.21
N ALA A 7 7.47 -2.87 20.34
CA ALA A 7 7.08 -3.44 21.62
C ALA A 7 5.75 -2.87 22.13
N ILE A 8 5.54 -1.55 22.00
CA ILE A 8 4.28 -0.89 22.34
C ILE A 8 3.12 -1.47 21.52
N VAL A 9 3.29 -1.58 20.21
CA VAL A 9 2.27 -2.13 19.31
C VAL A 9 1.90 -3.57 19.72
N ARG A 10 2.88 -4.39 20.09
CA ARG A 10 2.66 -5.75 20.62
C ARG A 10 1.93 -5.75 21.96
N LEU A 11 2.25 -4.82 22.85
CA LEU A 11 1.58 -4.69 24.15
C LEU A 11 0.07 -4.40 23.99
N PHE A 12 -0.30 -3.68 22.91
CA PHE A 12 -1.71 -3.48 22.54
C PHE A 12 -2.34 -4.68 21.82
N GLY A 13 -1.70 -5.86 21.83
CA GLY A 13 -2.23 -7.12 21.32
C GLY A 13 -2.10 -7.29 19.81
N TRP A 14 -1.33 -6.45 19.12
CA TRP A 14 -1.08 -6.60 17.68
C TRP A 14 -0.05 -7.69 17.39
N LYS A 15 -0.33 -8.48 16.38
CA LYS A 15 0.53 -9.57 15.90
C LYS A 15 1.05 -9.25 14.52
N PHE A 16 2.33 -9.59 14.28
CA PHE A 16 2.99 -9.41 13.00
C PHE A 16 3.08 -10.76 12.29
N ASP A 17 2.36 -10.90 11.19
CA ASP A 17 2.43 -12.09 10.33
C ASP A 17 3.62 -11.89 9.38
N LEU A 18 4.73 -12.53 9.73
CA LEU A 18 5.97 -12.38 8.98
C LEU A 18 5.96 -13.34 7.79
N PRO A 19 6.36 -12.89 6.60
CA PRO A 19 6.48 -13.74 5.44
C PRO A 19 7.67 -14.71 5.58
N SER A 20 7.74 -15.70 4.69
CA SER A 20 8.91 -16.55 4.51
C SER A 20 10.16 -15.74 4.13
N ALA A 21 11.36 -16.29 4.32
CA ALA A 21 12.61 -15.57 4.11
C ALA A 21 12.78 -15.12 2.64
N ASP A 22 12.39 -15.94 1.68
CA ASP A 22 12.41 -15.62 0.25
C ASP A 22 11.47 -14.47 -0.11
N VAL A 23 10.25 -14.47 0.43
CA VAL A 23 9.31 -13.35 0.27
C VAL A 23 9.86 -12.10 0.92
N GLN A 24 10.42 -12.20 2.13
CA GLN A 24 11.01 -11.05 2.82
C GLN A 24 12.13 -10.40 2.01
N GLN A 25 12.95 -11.19 1.32
CA GLN A 25 14.01 -10.67 0.45
C GLN A 25 13.43 -9.85 -0.71
N ARG A 26 12.33 -10.30 -1.32
CA ARG A 26 11.65 -9.57 -2.39
C ARG A 26 11.05 -8.23 -1.94
N LEU A 27 10.68 -8.12 -0.64
CA LEU A 27 10.13 -6.88 -0.10
C LEU A 27 11.13 -5.73 -0.04
N HIS A 28 12.43 -6.00 -0.10
CA HIS A 28 13.45 -4.96 -0.11
C HIS A 28 13.50 -4.17 -1.41
N HIS A 29 12.86 -4.68 -2.48
CA HIS A 29 12.80 -4.02 -3.78
C HIS A 29 11.45 -4.30 -4.45
N CYS A 30 10.41 -3.56 -4.04
CA CYS A 30 9.04 -3.79 -4.49
C CYS A 30 8.16 -2.55 -4.33
N VAL A 31 6.94 -2.64 -4.85
CA VAL A 31 5.86 -1.73 -4.50
C VAL A 31 4.94 -2.43 -3.49
N LEU A 32 4.83 -1.86 -2.30
CA LEU A 32 3.93 -2.32 -1.24
C LEU A 32 2.60 -1.58 -1.39
N ILE A 33 1.49 -2.31 -1.50
CA ILE A 33 0.15 -1.70 -1.47
C ILE A 33 -0.51 -1.99 -0.14
N GLU A 34 -1.01 -0.95 0.52
CA GLU A 34 -1.70 -1.06 1.81
C GLU A 34 -3.19 -0.71 1.64
N ALA A 35 -4.04 -1.66 1.90
CA ALA A 35 -5.48 -1.53 2.00
C ALA A 35 -6.05 -2.53 3.03
N PRO A 36 -7.23 -2.26 3.61
CA PRO A 36 -7.98 -1.01 3.60
C PRO A 36 -7.29 0.12 4.36
N HIS A 37 -7.25 1.35 3.79
CA HIS A 37 -6.69 2.53 4.46
C HIS A 37 -7.80 3.50 4.89
N THR A 38 -8.28 3.34 6.11
CA THR A 38 -9.47 4.06 6.63
C THR A 38 -9.18 4.96 7.83
N SER A 39 -7.94 4.93 8.36
CA SER A 39 -7.59 5.63 9.60
C SER A 39 -6.15 6.17 9.56
N ILE A 40 -5.88 7.19 10.38
CA ILE A 40 -4.50 7.65 10.64
C ILE A 40 -3.69 6.60 11.42
N TYR A 41 -4.35 5.72 12.16
CA TYR A 41 -3.68 4.65 12.89
C TYR A 41 -3.03 3.61 11.98
N ASP A 42 -3.53 3.47 10.75
CA ASP A 42 -2.94 2.58 9.73
C ASP A 42 -1.49 3.00 9.45
N PHE A 43 -1.22 4.31 9.37
CA PHE A 43 0.13 4.85 9.22
C PHE A 43 1.06 4.45 10.38
N LEU A 44 0.56 4.49 11.62
CA LEU A 44 1.34 4.16 12.81
C LEU A 44 1.64 2.65 12.87
N LEU A 45 0.64 1.81 12.57
CA LEU A 45 0.76 0.36 12.57
C LEU A 45 1.59 -0.14 11.38
N GLY A 46 1.33 0.39 10.18
CA GLY A 46 2.11 0.10 8.98
C GLY A 46 3.59 0.47 9.15
N GLY A 47 3.89 1.61 9.78
CA GLY A 47 5.25 2.00 10.16
C GLY A 47 5.93 0.98 11.09
N ALA A 48 5.20 0.44 12.06
CA ALA A 48 5.72 -0.64 12.93
C ALA A 48 6.02 -1.92 12.13
N CYS A 49 5.16 -2.27 11.18
CA CYS A 49 5.36 -3.42 10.30
C CYS A 49 6.61 -3.26 9.42
N VAL A 50 6.75 -2.12 8.76
CA VAL A 50 7.93 -1.76 7.96
C VAL A 50 9.23 -1.85 8.78
N TRP A 51 9.23 -1.31 9.99
CA TRP A 51 10.40 -1.38 10.87
C TRP A 51 10.67 -2.79 11.37
N ARG A 52 9.64 -3.60 11.60
CA ARG A 52 9.77 -5.01 12.00
C ARG A 52 10.38 -5.86 10.88
N LEU A 53 10.05 -5.55 9.63
CA LEU A 53 10.58 -6.21 8.44
C LEU A 53 11.96 -5.66 8.01
N GLY A 54 12.42 -4.55 8.60
CA GLY A 54 13.71 -3.94 8.26
C GLY A 54 13.76 -3.26 6.90
N LEU A 55 12.61 -2.86 6.34
CA LEU A 55 12.53 -2.31 5.00
C LEU A 55 12.99 -0.85 4.93
N ASN A 56 13.66 -0.49 3.83
CA ASN A 56 13.93 0.88 3.43
C ASN A 56 12.74 1.40 2.60
N ALA A 57 11.61 1.60 3.26
CA ALA A 57 10.39 1.98 2.59
C ALA A 57 10.23 3.49 2.46
N ARG A 58 9.73 3.94 1.32
CA ARG A 58 9.37 5.31 1.00
C ARG A 58 7.87 5.40 0.74
N PHE A 59 7.28 6.56 1.04
CA PHE A 59 5.87 6.82 0.78
C PHE A 59 5.63 8.31 0.54
N PHE A 60 4.58 8.63 -0.20
CA PHE A 60 4.28 10.00 -0.59
C PHE A 60 3.29 10.65 0.36
N ILE A 61 3.66 11.82 0.89
CA ILE A 61 2.79 12.68 1.69
C ILE A 61 2.65 14.04 1.02
N LYS A 62 1.49 14.67 1.12
CA LYS A 62 1.28 16.03 0.66
C LYS A 62 2.34 16.98 1.23
N LYS A 63 2.95 17.82 0.40
CA LYS A 63 4.00 18.76 0.80
C LYS A 63 3.59 19.70 1.94
N GLU A 64 2.29 20.01 2.04
CA GLU A 64 1.73 20.89 3.07
C GLU A 64 1.91 20.35 4.48
N PHE A 65 2.12 19.05 4.67
CA PHE A 65 2.42 18.44 5.97
C PHE A 65 3.90 18.58 6.38
N PHE A 66 4.80 18.97 5.47
CA PHE A 66 6.23 19.10 5.75
C PHE A 66 6.57 20.43 6.41
N VAL A 67 5.88 20.75 7.50
CA VAL A 67 6.12 21.95 8.32
C VAL A 67 6.98 21.63 9.55
N PHE A 68 7.69 22.65 10.07
CA PHE A 68 8.46 22.50 11.32
C PHE A 68 7.50 22.32 12.52
N PRO A 69 7.79 21.42 13.48
CA PRO A 69 8.93 20.48 13.56
C PRO A 69 8.66 19.12 12.85
N ILE A 70 7.46 18.87 12.36
CA ILE A 70 6.96 17.56 11.85
C ILE A 70 7.78 17.07 10.65
N ARG A 71 8.26 17.98 9.80
CA ARG A 71 9.02 17.62 8.58
C ARG A 71 10.23 16.70 8.86
N ARG A 72 10.95 16.93 9.98
CA ARG A 72 12.12 16.10 10.35
C ARG A 72 11.71 14.66 10.63
N LEU A 73 10.59 14.48 11.34
CA LEU A 73 10.04 13.17 11.65
C LEU A 73 9.57 12.47 10.36
N LEU A 74 8.88 13.18 9.49
CA LEU A 74 8.39 12.63 8.22
C LEU A 74 9.56 12.13 7.35
N TYR A 75 10.61 12.93 7.17
CA TYR A 75 11.80 12.50 6.43
C TYR A 75 12.48 11.28 7.08
N ALA A 76 12.60 11.27 8.41
CA ALA A 76 13.18 10.15 9.15
C ALA A 76 12.37 8.85 9.01
N CYS A 77 11.06 8.96 8.78
CA CYS A 77 10.18 7.82 8.49
C CYS A 77 10.20 7.39 7.02
N GLY A 78 10.88 8.12 6.12
CA GLY A 78 10.94 7.80 4.69
C GLY A 78 9.88 8.51 3.83
N ALA A 79 9.18 9.50 4.38
CA ALA A 79 8.19 10.28 3.64
C ALA A 79 8.84 11.16 2.58
N LEU A 80 8.23 11.20 1.40
CA LEU A 80 8.61 12.07 0.29
C LEU A 80 7.48 13.09 0.06
N PRO A 81 7.79 14.40 -0.01
CA PRO A 81 6.80 15.42 -0.27
C PRO A 81 6.29 15.35 -1.72
N VAL A 82 4.97 15.39 -1.90
CA VAL A 82 4.35 15.42 -3.23
C VAL A 82 3.35 16.56 -3.34
N ASP A 83 3.40 17.24 -4.48
CA ASP A 83 2.37 18.19 -4.89
C ASP A 83 1.32 17.45 -5.73
N ARG A 84 0.10 17.36 -5.23
CA ARG A 84 -1.00 16.64 -5.90
C ARG A 84 -1.72 17.49 -6.96
N GLY A 85 -1.35 18.77 -7.11
CA GLY A 85 -2.10 19.73 -7.93
C GLY A 85 -1.95 19.54 -9.46
N ASN A 86 -0.77 19.17 -9.96
CA ASN A 86 -0.54 19.13 -11.43
C ASN A 86 0.44 18.05 -11.91
N ARG A 87 0.82 17.07 -11.06
CA ARG A 87 2.01 16.24 -11.31
C ARG A 87 1.86 14.78 -10.86
N ALA A 88 0.71 14.14 -11.09
CA ALA A 88 0.58 12.70 -10.84
C ALA A 88 1.64 11.90 -11.63
N ASN A 89 1.96 12.32 -12.85
CA ASN A 89 2.98 11.68 -13.68
C ASN A 89 4.38 11.80 -13.08
N HIS A 90 4.75 12.95 -12.50
CA HIS A 90 6.07 13.11 -11.88
C HIS A 90 6.27 12.21 -10.63
N MET A 91 5.20 11.82 -9.94
CA MET A 91 5.28 10.92 -8.80
C MET A 91 5.57 9.48 -9.27
N VAL A 92 4.92 9.04 -10.32
CA VAL A 92 5.16 7.74 -10.96
C VAL A 92 6.60 7.69 -11.47
N ASP A 93 7.00 8.67 -12.27
CA ASP A 93 8.36 8.74 -12.87
C ASP A 93 9.45 8.74 -11.78
N SER A 94 9.28 9.55 -10.73
CA SER A 94 10.25 9.61 -9.62
C SER A 94 10.37 8.29 -8.87
N ALA A 95 9.26 7.59 -8.64
CA ALA A 95 9.28 6.28 -7.99
C ALA A 95 9.93 5.21 -8.88
N VAL A 96 9.60 5.21 -10.17
CA VAL A 96 10.21 4.31 -11.17
C VAL A 96 11.71 4.51 -11.25
N GLN A 97 12.16 5.77 -11.35
CA GLN A 97 13.58 6.10 -11.40
C GLN A 97 14.30 5.62 -10.13
N ALA A 98 13.75 5.92 -8.94
CA ALA A 98 14.35 5.49 -7.68
C ALA A 98 14.46 3.97 -7.55
N LEU A 99 13.43 3.23 -8.01
CA LEU A 99 13.47 1.76 -8.03
C LEU A 99 14.50 1.22 -9.02
N LYS A 100 14.69 1.86 -10.17
CA LYS A 100 15.70 1.44 -11.14
C LYS A 100 17.14 1.73 -10.69
N GLU A 101 17.34 2.79 -9.91
CA GLU A 101 18.66 3.21 -9.44
C GLU A 101 19.10 2.51 -8.15
N GLN A 102 18.16 2.02 -7.33
CA GLN A 102 18.44 1.49 -6.00
C GLN A 102 17.83 0.09 -5.83
N SER A 103 18.65 -0.90 -5.53
CA SER A 103 18.21 -2.28 -5.31
C SER A 103 17.63 -2.55 -3.90
N ASN A 104 17.72 -1.59 -2.97
CA ASN A 104 17.21 -1.72 -1.60
C ASN A 104 16.32 -0.53 -1.26
N ILE A 105 15.23 -0.40 -2.00
CA ILE A 105 14.18 0.60 -1.77
C ILE A 105 12.84 -0.01 -2.11
N SER A 106 11.82 0.31 -1.33
CA SER A 106 10.44 -0.09 -1.58
C SER A 106 9.51 1.11 -1.45
N PHE A 107 8.45 1.14 -2.23
CA PHE A 107 7.44 2.20 -2.13
C PHE A 107 6.15 1.66 -1.53
N ILE A 108 5.63 2.34 -0.49
CA ILE A 108 4.32 2.05 0.08
C ILE A 108 3.30 3.00 -0.54
N ILE A 109 2.24 2.44 -1.08
CA ILE A 109 1.17 3.19 -1.74
C ILE A 109 -0.18 2.68 -1.24
N THR A 110 -1.02 3.61 -0.78
CA THR A 110 -2.43 3.31 -0.50
C THR A 110 -3.21 3.51 -1.80
N PRO A 111 -3.73 2.44 -2.41
CA PRO A 111 -4.33 2.52 -3.75
C PRO A 111 -5.64 3.32 -3.77
N GLU A 112 -6.31 3.47 -2.63
CA GLU A 112 -7.47 4.35 -2.49
C GLU A 112 -7.08 5.84 -2.66
N GLY A 113 -5.89 6.22 -2.21
CA GLY A 113 -5.40 7.61 -2.19
C GLY A 113 -6.20 8.54 -1.28
N THR A 114 -7.08 7.99 -0.44
CA THR A 114 -7.91 8.67 0.55
C THR A 114 -8.29 7.68 1.65
N ARG A 115 -8.83 8.16 2.78
CA ARG A 115 -9.41 7.33 3.84
C ARG A 115 -10.93 7.19 3.75
N LYS A 116 -11.53 7.73 2.69
CA LYS A 116 -12.96 7.60 2.38
C LYS A 116 -13.17 6.45 1.40
N ARG A 117 -14.37 5.89 1.40
CA ARG A 117 -14.81 4.88 0.45
C ARG A 117 -14.55 5.32 -0.98
N VAL A 118 -14.00 4.42 -1.77
CA VAL A 118 -13.73 4.63 -3.20
C VAL A 118 -14.37 3.52 -4.02
N ARG A 119 -14.68 3.83 -5.28
CA ARG A 119 -15.25 2.84 -6.21
C ARG A 119 -14.18 2.00 -6.91
N ARG A 120 -12.95 2.51 -7.01
CA ARG A 120 -11.83 1.87 -7.69
C ARG A 120 -10.51 2.27 -7.08
N PHE A 121 -9.52 1.42 -7.18
CA PHE A 121 -8.15 1.76 -6.87
C PHE A 121 -7.53 2.64 -7.96
N LYS A 122 -6.64 3.54 -7.56
CA LYS A 122 -5.77 4.29 -8.48
C LYS A 122 -4.69 3.35 -9.00
N ARG A 123 -4.40 3.37 -10.30
CA ARG A 123 -3.48 2.44 -10.96
C ARG A 123 -2.00 2.81 -10.83
N GLY A 124 -1.64 3.97 -10.28
CA GLY A 124 -0.27 4.46 -10.23
C GLY A 124 0.73 3.49 -9.58
N PHE A 125 0.33 2.73 -8.56
CA PHE A 125 1.17 1.69 -7.97
C PHE A 125 1.52 0.58 -8.96
N TYR A 126 0.55 0.19 -9.78
CA TYR A 126 0.70 -0.85 -10.78
C TYR A 126 1.60 -0.38 -11.93
N GLU A 127 1.42 0.86 -12.36
CA GLU A 127 2.26 1.52 -13.37
C GLU A 127 3.72 1.60 -12.89
N ILE A 128 3.95 2.00 -11.64
CA ILE A 128 5.29 2.04 -11.03
C ILE A 128 5.92 0.65 -11.04
N ALA A 129 5.22 -0.37 -10.55
CA ALA A 129 5.75 -1.73 -10.47
C ALA A 129 6.07 -2.30 -11.86
N THR A 130 5.18 -2.12 -12.83
CA THR A 130 5.35 -2.59 -14.21
C THR A 130 6.54 -1.92 -14.88
N GLN A 131 6.65 -0.59 -14.81
CA GLN A 131 7.72 0.16 -15.46
C GLN A 131 9.09 -0.04 -14.80
N ALA A 132 9.11 -0.28 -13.49
CA ALA A 132 10.33 -0.58 -12.75
C ALA A 132 10.74 -2.06 -12.83
N GLY A 133 9.85 -2.96 -13.27
CA GLY A 133 10.11 -4.40 -13.32
C GLY A 133 10.22 -5.04 -11.94
N VAL A 134 9.46 -4.53 -10.95
CA VAL A 134 9.51 -5.00 -9.56
C VAL A 134 8.19 -5.63 -9.12
N PRO A 135 8.20 -6.55 -8.12
CA PRO A 135 6.97 -7.15 -7.61
C PRO A 135 6.08 -6.14 -6.88
N ILE A 136 4.79 -6.46 -6.85
CA ILE A 136 3.80 -5.85 -5.97
C ILE A 136 3.61 -6.77 -4.77
N ALA A 137 3.71 -6.22 -3.56
CA ALA A 137 3.43 -6.92 -2.31
C ALA A 137 2.19 -6.32 -1.64
N VAL A 138 1.22 -7.15 -1.38
CA VAL A 138 -0.02 -6.77 -0.70
C VAL A 138 0.25 -6.70 0.80
N THR A 139 -0.06 -5.57 1.44
CA THR A 139 0.06 -5.43 2.89
C THR A 139 -1.31 -5.16 3.51
N TYR A 140 -1.48 -5.53 4.75
CA TYR A 140 -2.76 -5.41 5.42
C TYR A 140 -2.64 -5.14 6.92
N ILE A 141 -3.69 -4.52 7.47
CA ILE A 141 -3.93 -4.35 8.89
C ILE A 141 -5.37 -4.78 9.18
N ASN A 142 -5.54 -5.93 9.84
CA ASN A 142 -6.84 -6.46 10.18
C ASN A 142 -7.20 -6.08 11.63
N TYR A 143 -8.10 -5.12 11.80
CA TYR A 143 -8.48 -4.60 13.10
C TYR A 143 -9.32 -5.57 13.92
N LYS A 144 -10.09 -6.45 13.28
CA LYS A 144 -10.90 -7.46 13.96
C LYS A 144 -10.03 -8.50 14.67
N THR A 145 -8.97 -8.95 14.01
CA THR A 145 -8.08 -9.98 14.54
C THR A 145 -6.82 -9.42 15.20
N ARG A 146 -6.54 -8.13 15.00
CA ARG A 146 -5.28 -7.44 15.38
C ARG A 146 -4.04 -8.08 14.78
N HIS A 147 -4.15 -8.55 13.54
CA HIS A 147 -3.05 -9.05 12.75
C HIS A 147 -2.66 -8.03 11.68
N MET A 148 -1.38 -7.92 11.39
CA MET A 148 -0.85 -7.13 10.30
C MET A 148 0.34 -7.85 9.66
N GLY A 149 0.52 -7.68 8.36
CA GLY A 149 1.60 -8.36 7.67
C GLY A 149 1.54 -8.23 6.16
N ILE A 150 2.13 -9.25 5.52
CA ILE A 150 2.25 -9.36 4.07
C ILE A 150 1.30 -10.45 3.58
N GLY A 151 0.48 -10.13 2.61
CA GLY A 151 -0.36 -11.04 1.86
C GLY A 151 0.33 -11.51 0.57
N PRO A 152 -0.41 -11.68 -0.54
CA PRO A 152 0.15 -12.09 -1.83
C PRO A 152 1.26 -11.17 -2.32
N VAL A 153 2.30 -11.76 -2.95
CA VAL A 153 3.38 -11.05 -3.63
C VAL A 153 3.49 -11.59 -5.05
N PHE A 154 3.37 -10.72 -6.05
CA PHE A 154 3.32 -11.10 -7.45
C PHE A 154 4.05 -10.11 -8.37
N MET A 155 4.45 -10.58 -9.54
CA MET A 155 4.93 -9.69 -10.62
C MET A 155 3.73 -9.24 -11.45
N PRO A 156 3.58 -7.93 -11.74
CA PRO A 156 2.51 -7.46 -12.61
C PRO A 156 2.66 -8.05 -14.02
N THR A 157 1.57 -8.62 -14.56
CA THR A 157 1.55 -9.27 -15.88
C THR A 157 1.27 -8.28 -17.02
N GLY A 158 0.86 -7.06 -16.70
CA GLY A 158 0.34 -6.07 -17.65
C GLY A 158 -1.20 -6.10 -17.76
N ASN A 159 -1.85 -7.16 -17.29
CA ASN A 159 -3.30 -7.24 -17.21
C ASN A 159 -3.77 -6.88 -15.78
N TYR A 160 -4.01 -5.60 -15.57
CA TYR A 160 -4.39 -5.06 -14.26
C TYR A 160 -5.62 -5.77 -13.67
N GLU A 161 -6.64 -6.00 -14.48
CA GLU A 161 -7.90 -6.59 -14.04
C GLU A 161 -7.68 -8.03 -13.55
N ALA A 162 -6.95 -8.83 -14.30
CA ALA A 162 -6.64 -10.20 -13.93
C ALA A 162 -5.76 -10.28 -12.67
N ASP A 163 -4.74 -9.43 -12.59
CA ASP A 163 -3.81 -9.40 -11.45
C ASP A 163 -4.49 -8.95 -10.15
N MET A 164 -5.52 -8.08 -10.25
CA MET A 164 -6.20 -7.54 -9.07
C MET A 164 -7.33 -8.40 -8.51
N VAL A 165 -7.82 -9.39 -9.24
CA VAL A 165 -8.84 -10.32 -8.73
C VAL A 165 -8.37 -11.02 -7.45
N PRO A 166 -7.23 -11.74 -7.42
CA PRO A 166 -6.76 -12.41 -6.20
C PRO A 166 -6.40 -11.42 -5.08
N VAL A 167 -6.00 -10.19 -5.42
CA VAL A 167 -5.71 -9.12 -4.44
C VAL A 167 -6.99 -8.68 -3.73
N LEU A 168 -8.08 -8.44 -4.47
CA LEU A 168 -9.36 -8.06 -3.87
C LEU A 168 -10.01 -9.23 -3.12
N ASP A 169 -9.81 -10.47 -3.57
CA ASP A 169 -10.24 -11.67 -2.84
C ASP A 169 -9.53 -11.78 -1.48
N PHE A 170 -8.23 -11.51 -1.44
CA PHE A 170 -7.49 -11.44 -0.19
C PHE A 170 -8.03 -10.33 0.72
N TYR A 171 -8.23 -9.12 0.20
CA TYR A 171 -8.75 -8.00 0.98
C TYR A 171 -10.19 -8.18 1.47
N ALA A 172 -10.97 -9.06 0.87
CA ALA A 172 -12.32 -9.40 1.34
C ALA A 172 -12.32 -9.97 2.76
N GLY A 173 -11.22 -10.62 3.18
CA GLY A 173 -11.03 -11.14 4.55
C GLY A 173 -10.50 -10.11 5.55
N ILE A 174 -10.18 -8.89 5.14
CA ILE A 174 -9.54 -7.89 5.98
C ILE A 174 -10.55 -6.87 6.50
N SER A 175 -10.63 -6.75 7.82
CA SER A 175 -11.53 -5.80 8.50
C SER A 175 -10.79 -4.49 8.78
N PRO A 176 -11.25 -3.35 8.21
CA PRO A 176 -10.68 -2.03 8.45
C PRO A 176 -11.01 -1.52 9.87
N ARG A 177 -10.37 -0.41 10.27
CA ARG A 177 -10.75 0.30 11.49
C ARG A 177 -12.13 0.94 11.36
N ASN A 178 -12.40 1.61 10.24
CA ASN A 178 -13.67 2.29 9.96
C ASN A 178 -14.34 1.60 8.77
N ALA A 179 -15.38 0.84 9.05
CA ALA A 179 -16.10 0.06 8.03
C ALA A 179 -16.72 0.94 6.92
N ASP A 180 -17.22 2.13 7.27
CA ASP A 180 -17.84 3.06 6.31
C ASP A 180 -16.84 3.56 5.23
N GLY A 181 -15.54 3.49 5.52
CA GLY A 181 -14.49 3.88 4.58
C GLY A 181 -14.11 2.80 3.56
N TRP A 182 -14.68 1.59 3.66
CA TRP A 182 -14.30 0.43 2.87
C TRP A 182 -15.51 -0.30 2.29
N ASP A 183 -15.41 -0.70 1.02
CA ASP A 183 -16.45 -1.45 0.35
C ASP A 183 -15.80 -2.35 -0.72
N ILE A 184 -15.58 -3.60 -0.36
CA ILE A 184 -14.89 -4.57 -1.22
C ILE A 184 -15.75 -4.97 -2.42
N ASP A 185 -17.06 -5.04 -2.26
CA ASP A 185 -17.98 -5.44 -3.34
C ASP A 185 -18.02 -4.36 -4.41
N LEU A 186 -17.98 -3.09 -4.01
CA LEU A 186 -17.90 -1.96 -4.93
C LEU A 186 -16.59 -1.96 -5.72
N LEU A 187 -15.46 -2.33 -5.08
CA LEU A 187 -14.16 -2.47 -5.74
C LEU A 187 -14.16 -3.64 -6.73
N LYS A 188 -14.70 -4.79 -6.35
CA LYS A 188 -14.81 -5.98 -7.22
C LYS A 188 -15.72 -5.72 -8.43
N ALA A 189 -16.84 -5.04 -8.24
CA ALA A 189 -17.75 -4.69 -9.32
C ALA A 189 -17.08 -3.83 -10.42
N HIS A 190 -16.09 -3.01 -10.03
CA HIS A 190 -15.34 -2.16 -10.97
C HIS A 190 -14.19 -2.85 -11.71
N LEU A 191 -13.78 -4.04 -11.27
CA LEU A 191 -12.81 -4.87 -12.00
C LEU A 191 -13.46 -5.69 -13.11
N GLN A 192 -14.75 -6.00 -12.99
CA GLN A 192 -15.45 -6.75 -14.05
C GLN A 192 -15.59 -5.84 -15.27
N PRO A 193 -15.26 -6.29 -16.49
CA PRO A 193 -15.60 -5.56 -17.70
C PRO A 193 -17.11 -5.31 -17.70
N ALA A 194 -17.51 -4.08 -18.05
CA ALA A 194 -18.93 -3.76 -18.19
C ALA A 194 -19.59 -4.86 -18.99
N LYS A 195 -20.58 -5.57 -18.39
CA LYS A 195 -21.37 -6.56 -19.12
C LYS A 195 -21.87 -5.86 -20.37
N SER A 196 -21.47 -6.33 -21.54
CA SER A 196 -22.05 -5.88 -22.80
C SER A 196 -23.56 -5.99 -22.65
N VAL A 197 -24.22 -4.85 -22.66
CA VAL A 197 -25.68 -4.83 -22.79
C VAL A 197 -25.93 -5.36 -24.20
N THR A 198 -26.18 -6.67 -24.30
CA THR A 198 -26.80 -7.25 -25.48
C THR A 198 -28.21 -6.64 -25.55
N ASN A 199 -28.35 -5.63 -26.41
CA ASN A 199 -29.65 -5.22 -26.89
C ASN A 199 -30.20 -6.36 -27.71
N ASP A 200 -30.94 -7.26 -27.07
CA ASP A 200 -31.87 -8.11 -27.81
C ASP A 200 -33.02 -7.21 -28.26
N LYS A 201 -33.02 -6.97 -29.58
CA LYS A 201 -34.17 -6.48 -30.31
C LYS A 201 -35.02 -7.65 -30.76
#